data_39eb80980eef906f0bc09a94f245761e
#
_entry.id   39eb80980eef906f0bc09a94f245761e
#
_cell.length_a   1.000
_cell.length_b   1.000
_cell.length_c   1.000
_cell.angle_alpha   90.00
_cell.angle_beta   90.00
_cell.angle_gamma   90.00
#
_symmetry.space_group_name_H-M   'P 1'
#
loop_
_entity.id
_entity.type
_entity.pdbx_description
1 polymer ?
#
loop_
_entity_poly.entity_id
_entity_poly.type
_entity_poly.pdbx_seq_one_letter_code
_entity_poly.pdbx_strand_id
1 'polypeptide(L)'
;GLCYLICPFTHELDEETHARFGWQAPFGACRHVASARATSEAIRSVATDGGVVTALLVTLLETGAIEAAIVSPRRDGLRRVPRIATTAEEIIAAAGSQLAPMEHLEQLGQQYTTYSPTIAAVKGLAGERLRKVALVGLPCQVRTVRKMQALGIIPSEVITHVIGLFCCESLALDEQGLEYLRRLGVPLAQVRKLNIKECLLATLQDGSEVRLPLEALEPIARQACLSCPDFSNELADLSVGGLGSPAGFTTVIVRNDRGWQSYSEALRRGQIEELAHTSPQAAREHRAQLLQKVEAFCRWKQERAARHQPQPA
;
A
#
# COMPACT_ATOMS: atom_id res chain seq x y z
N GLY A 1 -1.47 -6.43 -27.63
CA GLY A 1 -0.31 -5.56 -27.60
C GLY A 1 0.28 -5.44 -26.20
N LEU A 2 1.43 -4.78 -26.05
CA LEU A 2 2.19 -4.70 -24.78
C LEU A 2 1.36 -4.19 -23.58
N CYS A 3 0.54 -3.16 -23.79
CA CYS A 3 -0.36 -2.64 -22.74
C CYS A 3 -1.31 -3.68 -22.18
N TYR A 4 -1.77 -4.62 -23.01
CA TYR A 4 -2.62 -5.73 -22.58
C TYR A 4 -1.83 -6.73 -21.74
N LEU A 5 -0.61 -7.10 -22.16
CA LEU A 5 0.24 -8.04 -21.43
C LEU A 5 0.62 -7.54 -20.03
N ILE A 6 0.93 -6.25 -19.87
CA ILE A 6 1.29 -5.71 -18.56
C ILE A 6 0.10 -5.20 -17.74
N CYS A 7 -1.12 -5.27 -18.28
CA CYS A 7 -2.31 -4.84 -17.55
C CYS A 7 -2.51 -5.69 -16.29
N PRO A 8 -2.73 -5.09 -15.11
CA PRO A 8 -2.90 -5.86 -13.88
C PRO A 8 -4.23 -6.60 -13.78
N PHE A 9 -5.15 -6.32 -14.72
CA PHE A 9 -6.49 -6.93 -14.77
C PHE A 9 -6.64 -8.02 -15.84
N THR A 10 -5.56 -8.30 -16.57
CA THR A 10 -5.48 -9.49 -17.45
C THR A 10 -4.74 -10.60 -16.73
N HIS A 11 -5.01 -11.85 -17.15
CA HIS A 11 -4.31 -13.02 -16.61
C HIS A 11 -3.06 -13.37 -17.41
N GLU A 12 -2.77 -12.60 -18.46
CA GLU A 12 -1.56 -12.73 -19.25
C GLU A 12 -0.32 -12.61 -18.36
N LEU A 13 0.66 -13.48 -18.55
CA LEU A 13 1.92 -13.52 -17.81
C LEU A 13 1.79 -13.80 -16.30
N ASP A 14 0.64 -14.27 -15.82
CA ASP A 14 0.50 -14.55 -14.38
C ASP A 14 1.38 -15.72 -13.97
N GLU A 15 1.40 -16.81 -14.74
CA GLU A 15 2.22 -18.00 -14.44
C GLU A 15 3.71 -17.66 -14.43
N GLU A 16 4.20 -16.95 -15.45
CA GLU A 16 5.61 -16.54 -15.56
C GLU A 16 5.99 -15.57 -14.44
N THR A 17 5.07 -14.66 -14.12
CA THR A 17 5.28 -13.68 -13.05
C THR A 17 5.30 -14.37 -11.68
N HIS A 18 4.38 -15.29 -11.43
CA HIS A 18 4.31 -16.08 -10.21
C HIS A 18 5.56 -16.95 -10.03
N ALA A 19 5.97 -17.65 -11.07
CA ALA A 19 7.19 -18.47 -11.04
C ALA A 19 8.43 -17.64 -10.79
N ARG A 20 8.58 -16.49 -11.48
CA ARG A 20 9.76 -15.63 -11.38
C ARG A 20 9.90 -14.96 -10.01
N PHE A 21 8.79 -14.58 -9.38
CA PHE A 21 8.80 -13.84 -8.11
C PHE A 21 8.43 -14.70 -6.89
N GLY A 22 8.34 -16.01 -7.05
CA GLY A 22 8.16 -16.97 -5.96
C GLY A 22 6.80 -16.86 -5.26
N TRP A 23 5.76 -16.56 -6.04
CA TRP A 23 4.40 -16.54 -5.51
C TRP A 23 3.97 -17.94 -5.02
N GLN A 24 3.23 -18.00 -3.93
CA GLN A 24 2.69 -19.22 -3.34
C GLN A 24 1.19 -19.06 -3.08
N ALA A 25 0.42 -20.08 -3.44
CA ALA A 25 -1.01 -20.13 -3.15
C ALA A 25 -1.27 -20.17 -1.64
N PRO A 26 -2.42 -19.66 -1.17
CA PRO A 26 -3.42 -18.94 -1.93
C PRO A 26 -3.24 -17.43 -1.97
N PHE A 27 -2.36 -16.81 -1.19
CA PHE A 27 -2.27 -15.36 -0.97
C PHE A 27 -0.83 -14.82 -1.06
N GLY A 28 -0.01 -15.44 -1.89
CA GLY A 28 1.42 -15.13 -2.01
C GLY A 28 2.25 -15.74 -0.89
N ALA A 29 3.57 -15.75 -1.05
CA ALA A 29 4.48 -16.28 -0.05
C ALA A 29 4.40 -15.51 1.27
N CYS A 30 4.56 -16.21 2.40
CA CYS A 30 4.66 -15.61 3.73
C CYS A 30 5.81 -16.26 4.50
N ARG A 31 6.96 -15.59 4.52
CA ARG A 31 8.15 -16.03 5.28
C ARG A 31 8.08 -15.60 6.75
N HIS A 32 7.54 -14.40 7.00
CA HIS A 32 7.40 -13.84 8.33
C HIS A 32 6.23 -12.87 8.37
N VAL A 33 5.55 -12.79 9.50
CA VAL A 33 4.49 -11.81 9.76
C VAL A 33 4.68 -11.22 11.15
N ALA A 34 4.52 -9.90 11.28
CA ALA A 34 4.63 -9.21 12.55
C ALA A 34 3.81 -7.91 12.57
N SER A 35 3.49 -7.42 13.77
CA SER A 35 3.16 -6.01 13.99
C SER A 35 4.43 -5.25 14.33
N ALA A 36 4.77 -4.24 13.54
CA ALA A 36 5.97 -3.45 13.72
C ALA A 36 5.68 -1.96 13.65
N ARG A 37 6.60 -1.15 14.18
CA ARG A 37 6.54 0.31 14.05
C ARG A 37 7.94 0.91 13.91
N ALA A 38 8.01 2.12 13.38
CA ALA A 38 9.22 2.93 13.40
C ALA A 38 9.57 3.32 14.85
N THR A 39 10.86 3.32 15.19
CA THR A 39 11.34 3.82 16.49
C THR A 39 11.38 5.34 16.54
N SER A 40 11.59 6.00 15.39
CA SER A 40 11.60 7.46 15.25
C SER A 40 10.21 8.05 15.49
N GLU A 41 10.10 8.96 16.46
CA GLU A 41 8.89 9.74 16.73
C GLU A 41 8.53 10.63 15.53
N ALA A 42 9.53 11.24 14.88
CA ALA A 42 9.32 12.08 13.71
C ALA A 42 8.63 11.32 12.55
N ILE A 43 8.99 10.04 12.35
CA ILE A 43 8.35 9.18 11.36
C ILE A 43 6.93 8.80 11.81
N ARG A 44 6.75 8.42 13.08
CA ARG A 44 5.41 8.02 13.59
C ARG A 44 4.40 9.17 13.54
N SER A 45 4.82 10.38 13.82
CA SER A 45 3.93 11.57 13.85
C SER A 45 3.28 11.87 12.51
N VAL A 46 3.95 11.54 11.39
CA VAL A 46 3.44 11.73 10.02
C VAL A 46 2.86 10.46 9.39
N ALA A 47 3.03 9.32 10.04
CA ALA A 47 2.57 8.03 9.52
C ALA A 47 1.06 7.82 9.68
N THR A 48 0.49 6.96 8.83
CA THR A 48 -0.90 6.51 8.97
C THR A 48 -1.06 5.53 10.12
N ASP A 49 -0.15 4.58 10.23
CA ASP A 49 -0.06 3.56 11.28
C ASP A 49 1.33 3.59 11.92
N GLY A 50 2.07 2.50 11.97
CA GLY A 50 3.37 2.42 12.65
C GLY A 50 4.56 3.08 11.94
N GLY A 51 4.43 3.56 10.69
CA GLY A 51 5.52 4.25 9.97
C GLY A 51 6.59 3.33 9.38
N VAL A 52 6.36 2.02 9.33
CA VAL A 52 7.33 1.01 8.92
C VAL A 52 7.85 1.23 7.49
N VAL A 53 6.97 1.59 6.54
CA VAL A 53 7.37 1.84 5.14
C VAL A 53 8.43 2.93 5.06
N THR A 54 8.17 4.05 5.72
CA THR A 54 9.08 5.21 5.73
C THR A 54 10.42 4.83 6.37
N ALA A 55 10.40 4.13 7.53
CA ALA A 55 11.61 3.69 8.21
C ALA A 55 12.43 2.71 7.35
N LEU A 56 11.78 1.77 6.67
CA LEU A 56 12.43 0.83 5.74
C LEU A 56 13.10 1.58 4.58
N LEU A 57 12.41 2.51 3.94
CA LEU A 57 12.97 3.27 2.81
C LEU A 57 14.16 4.13 3.24
N VAL A 58 14.06 4.81 4.39
CA VAL A 58 15.19 5.59 4.95
C VAL A 58 16.37 4.67 5.23
N THR A 59 16.14 3.52 5.86
CA THR A 59 17.19 2.52 6.11
C THR A 59 17.86 2.06 4.82
N LEU A 60 17.09 1.71 3.79
CA LEU A 60 17.61 1.24 2.52
C LEU A 60 18.42 2.33 1.80
N LEU A 61 17.98 3.59 1.89
CA LEU A 61 18.70 4.73 1.31
C LEU A 61 20.02 4.98 2.05
N GLU A 62 20.00 5.03 3.38
CA GLU A 62 21.18 5.25 4.22
C GLU A 62 22.25 4.14 4.08
N THR A 63 21.81 2.91 3.80
CA THR A 63 22.72 1.79 3.58
C THR A 63 23.22 1.68 2.14
N GLY A 64 22.74 2.52 1.22
CA GLY A 64 23.06 2.42 -0.21
C GLY A 64 22.47 1.17 -0.89
N ALA A 65 21.52 0.50 -0.23
CA ALA A 65 20.76 -0.59 -0.83
C ALA A 65 19.84 -0.09 -1.95
N ILE A 66 19.37 1.17 -1.83
CA ILE A 66 18.70 1.91 -2.89
C ILE A 66 19.35 3.28 -3.07
N GLU A 67 19.16 3.87 -4.24
CA GLU A 67 19.59 5.24 -4.60
C GLU A 67 18.40 6.20 -4.58
N ALA A 68 17.19 5.67 -4.74
CA ALA A 68 15.95 6.42 -4.74
C ALA A 68 14.74 5.52 -4.42
N ALA A 69 13.62 6.15 -4.11
CA ALA A 69 12.35 5.47 -3.94
C ALA A 69 11.23 6.16 -4.73
N ILE A 70 10.39 5.38 -5.42
CA ILE A 70 9.13 5.88 -5.96
C ILE A 70 8.11 5.88 -4.84
N VAL A 71 7.72 7.07 -4.43
CA VAL A 71 6.76 7.34 -3.36
C VAL A 71 5.59 8.18 -3.89
N SER A 72 4.55 8.32 -3.11
CA SER A 72 3.35 9.08 -3.50
C SER A 72 3.04 10.18 -2.48
N PRO A 73 3.81 11.29 -2.47
CA PRO A 73 3.51 12.41 -1.61
C PRO A 73 2.15 13.02 -1.93
N ARG A 74 1.58 13.67 -0.94
CA ARG A 74 0.38 14.46 -1.11
C ARG A 74 0.72 15.75 -1.88
N ARG A 75 -0.13 16.13 -2.80
CA ARG A 75 -0.03 17.40 -3.55
C ARG A 75 -1.04 18.41 -3.02
N ASP A 76 -2.31 18.15 -3.23
CA ASP A 76 -3.43 19.04 -2.86
C ASP A 76 -4.53 18.20 -2.22
N GLY A 77 -4.99 18.55 -1.04
CA GLY A 77 -6.05 17.80 -0.33
C GLY A 77 -5.73 16.31 -0.19
N LEU A 78 -6.52 15.45 -0.80
CA LEU A 78 -6.32 13.99 -0.84
C LEU A 78 -5.51 13.52 -2.05
N ARG A 79 -5.21 14.41 -2.97
CA ARG A 79 -4.57 14.08 -4.24
C ARG A 79 -3.12 13.70 -4.02
N ARG A 80 -2.72 12.54 -4.57
CA ARG A 80 -1.35 12.05 -4.53
C ARG A 80 -0.74 12.05 -5.92
N VAL A 81 0.55 12.36 -5.97
CA VAL A 81 1.33 12.32 -7.21
C VAL A 81 2.57 11.46 -6.98
N PRO A 82 2.94 10.60 -7.95
CA PRO A 82 4.16 9.82 -7.83
C PRO A 82 5.38 10.74 -7.97
N ARG A 83 6.39 10.49 -7.13
CA ARG A 83 7.69 11.16 -7.19
C ARG A 83 8.81 10.17 -6.95
N ILE A 84 9.97 10.46 -7.52
CA ILE A 84 11.23 9.81 -7.20
C ILE A 84 11.86 10.64 -6.08
N ALA A 85 11.96 10.04 -4.89
CA ALA A 85 12.59 10.62 -3.71
C ALA A 85 14.02 10.08 -3.59
N THR A 86 14.99 10.97 -3.38
CA THR A 86 16.42 10.67 -3.29
C THR A 86 17.02 11.00 -1.92
N THR A 87 16.22 11.61 -1.05
CA THR A 87 16.65 11.96 0.32
C THR A 87 15.68 11.42 1.37
N ALA A 88 16.15 11.28 2.60
CA ALA A 88 15.33 10.85 3.73
C ALA A 88 14.18 11.84 4.01
N GLU A 89 14.44 13.14 3.86
CA GLU A 89 13.45 14.19 4.06
C GLU A 89 12.30 14.08 3.05
N GLU A 90 12.60 13.82 1.78
CA GLU A 90 11.59 13.61 0.72
C GLU A 90 10.75 12.35 1.00
N ILE A 91 11.38 11.28 1.50
CA ILE A 91 10.70 10.04 1.88
C ILE A 91 9.76 10.30 3.07
N ILE A 92 10.23 11.00 4.10
CA ILE A 92 9.43 11.34 5.29
C ILE A 92 8.27 12.28 4.92
N ALA A 93 8.51 13.27 4.06
CA ALA A 93 7.48 14.18 3.56
C ALA A 93 6.39 13.48 2.73
N ALA A 94 6.70 12.33 2.14
CA ALA A 94 5.74 11.52 1.40
C ALA A 94 4.90 10.58 2.30
N ALA A 95 5.20 10.52 3.60
CA ALA A 95 4.54 9.61 4.54
C ALA A 95 3.07 9.98 4.82
N GLY A 96 2.32 8.99 5.29
CA GLY A 96 0.98 9.16 5.81
C GLY A 96 -0.13 9.28 4.77
N SER A 97 -1.36 9.14 5.24
CA SER A 97 -2.60 9.33 4.46
C SER A 97 -3.47 10.43 5.11
N GLN A 98 -2.83 11.47 5.63
CA GLN A 98 -3.53 12.58 6.26
C GLN A 98 -4.28 13.40 5.22
N LEU A 99 -5.49 13.85 5.58
CA LEU A 99 -6.24 14.86 4.86
C LEU A 99 -5.71 16.25 5.18
N ALA A 100 -5.63 17.12 4.16
CA ALA A 100 -5.46 18.54 4.42
C ALA A 100 -6.78 19.12 4.97
N PRO A 101 -6.73 20.27 5.67
CA PRO A 101 -7.94 21.03 5.99
C PRO A 101 -8.79 21.26 4.74
N MET A 102 -10.11 21.33 4.93
CA MET A 102 -11.18 21.25 3.91
C MET A 102 -11.12 22.22 2.73
N GLU A 103 -10.39 23.32 2.82
CA GLU A 103 -10.34 24.34 1.76
C GLU A 103 -9.93 23.81 0.38
N HIS A 104 -9.41 22.59 0.31
CA HIS A 104 -8.94 21.96 -0.92
C HIS A 104 -9.79 20.78 -1.40
N LEU A 105 -10.75 20.31 -0.63
CA LEU A 105 -11.60 19.19 -1.04
C LEU A 105 -12.58 19.59 -2.17
N GLU A 106 -13.00 20.84 -2.22
CA GLU A 106 -13.86 21.39 -3.27
C GLU A 106 -13.16 21.44 -4.66
N GLN A 107 -11.83 21.40 -4.69
CA GLN A 107 -11.04 21.45 -5.92
C GLN A 107 -10.73 20.07 -6.50
N LEU A 108 -11.22 19.00 -5.90
CA LEU A 108 -10.83 17.63 -6.24
C LEU A 108 -11.48 17.08 -7.52
N GLY A 109 -12.21 17.82 -8.28
CA GLY A 109 -12.74 17.48 -9.60
C GLY A 109 -12.99 15.97 -9.85
N GLN A 110 -13.47 15.59 -11.00
CA GLN A 110 -13.87 14.22 -11.39
C GLN A 110 -12.74 13.17 -11.42
N GLN A 111 -11.81 13.16 -10.45
CA GLN A 111 -10.69 12.22 -10.41
C GLN A 111 -10.69 11.39 -9.13
N TYR A 112 -10.26 10.12 -9.25
CA TYR A 112 -10.04 9.24 -8.10
C TYR A 112 -8.86 9.74 -7.28
N THR A 113 -9.13 10.44 -6.20
CA THR A 113 -8.14 11.20 -5.41
C THR A 113 -7.28 10.33 -4.51
N THR A 114 -7.74 9.13 -4.18
CA THR A 114 -6.94 8.15 -3.44
C THR A 114 -6.03 7.31 -4.34
N TYR A 115 -6.18 7.42 -5.66
CA TYR A 115 -5.34 6.73 -6.63
C TYR A 115 -4.11 7.57 -6.97
N SER A 116 -2.92 6.99 -6.82
CA SER A 116 -1.67 7.57 -7.30
C SER A 116 -1.21 6.82 -8.56
N PRO A 117 -0.99 7.49 -9.69
CA PRO A 117 -0.52 6.83 -10.91
C PRO A 117 0.98 6.50 -10.84
N THR A 118 1.38 5.71 -9.84
CA THR A 118 2.78 5.40 -9.50
C THR A 118 3.58 4.88 -10.71
N ILE A 119 2.93 4.14 -11.61
CA ILE A 119 3.57 3.64 -12.84
C ILE A 119 4.05 4.79 -13.76
N ALA A 120 3.43 5.96 -13.68
CA ALA A 120 3.90 7.12 -14.43
C ALA A 120 5.32 7.56 -14.02
N ALA A 121 5.71 7.37 -12.76
CA ALA A 121 7.07 7.65 -12.29
C ALA A 121 8.10 6.65 -12.84
N VAL A 122 7.69 5.42 -13.15
CA VAL A 122 8.59 4.41 -13.74
C VAL A 122 9.12 4.90 -15.09
N LYS A 123 8.30 5.59 -15.89
CA LYS A 123 8.75 6.20 -17.14
C LYS A 123 9.85 7.24 -16.91
N GLY A 124 9.78 8.00 -15.83
CA GLY A 124 10.78 9.02 -15.46
C GLY A 124 12.16 8.42 -15.19
N LEU A 125 12.24 7.16 -14.74
CA LEU A 125 13.51 6.49 -14.47
C LEU A 125 14.39 6.33 -15.75
N ALA A 126 13.80 6.32 -16.93
CA ALA A 126 14.54 6.14 -18.18
C ALA A 126 15.54 7.29 -18.46
N GLY A 127 15.28 8.49 -17.91
CA GLY A 127 16.18 9.65 -18.01
C GLY A 127 17.18 9.78 -16.87
N GLU A 128 17.05 8.95 -15.84
CA GLU A 128 17.88 9.01 -14.64
C GLU A 128 18.98 7.96 -14.69
N ARG A 129 20.13 8.25 -14.06
CA ARG A 129 21.24 7.28 -13.96
C ARG A 129 21.10 6.33 -12.76
N LEU A 130 19.85 6.12 -12.30
CA LEU A 130 19.55 5.28 -11.15
C LEU A 130 19.59 3.79 -11.53
N ARG A 131 20.13 2.98 -10.64
CA ARG A 131 20.26 1.51 -10.82
C ARG A 131 19.55 0.70 -9.75
N LYS A 132 19.26 1.31 -8.60
CA LYS A 132 18.65 0.66 -7.44
C LYS A 132 17.54 1.54 -6.89
N VAL A 133 16.32 1.25 -7.28
CA VAL A 133 15.15 2.03 -6.89
C VAL A 133 14.20 1.15 -6.08
N ALA A 134 13.64 1.69 -4.99
CA ALA A 134 12.50 1.08 -4.32
C ALA A 134 11.19 1.60 -4.91
N LEU A 135 10.21 0.72 -5.02
CA LEU A 135 8.83 1.07 -5.35
C LEU A 135 7.93 0.86 -4.13
N VAL A 136 7.16 1.88 -3.75
CA VAL A 136 6.00 1.72 -2.88
C VAL A 136 4.76 1.76 -3.75
N GLY A 137 3.98 0.67 -3.75
CA GLY A 137 2.86 0.54 -4.67
C GLY A 137 1.67 -0.25 -4.15
N LEU A 138 0.52 -0.03 -4.77
CA LEU A 138 -0.70 -0.82 -4.59
C LEU A 138 -0.58 -2.16 -5.36
N PRO A 139 -1.42 -3.18 -5.08
CA PRO A 139 -1.34 -4.48 -5.75
C PRO A 139 -1.32 -4.40 -7.28
N CYS A 140 -2.22 -3.61 -7.86
CA CYS A 140 -2.28 -3.43 -9.31
C CYS A 140 -1.00 -2.79 -9.89
N GLN A 141 -0.38 -1.88 -9.16
CA GLN A 141 0.86 -1.21 -9.57
C GLN A 141 2.06 -2.18 -9.50
N VAL A 142 2.16 -2.91 -8.40
CA VAL A 142 3.20 -3.93 -8.21
C VAL A 142 3.08 -5.02 -9.27
N ARG A 143 1.87 -5.55 -9.51
CA ARG A 143 1.63 -6.57 -10.55
C ARG A 143 2.06 -6.06 -11.93
N THR A 144 1.72 -4.81 -12.28
CA THR A 144 2.17 -4.21 -13.54
C THR A 144 3.69 -4.18 -13.63
N VAL A 145 4.39 -3.69 -12.60
CA VAL A 145 5.86 -3.63 -12.59
C VAL A 145 6.48 -5.04 -12.68
N ARG A 146 5.92 -6.02 -11.98
CA ARG A 146 6.40 -7.41 -12.03
C ARG A 146 6.23 -8.02 -13.44
N LYS A 147 5.10 -7.75 -14.12
CA LYS A 147 4.90 -8.13 -15.53
C LYS A 147 5.87 -7.41 -16.46
N MET A 148 6.14 -6.12 -16.25
CA MET A 148 7.17 -5.39 -16.98
C MET A 148 8.56 -6.03 -16.79
N GLN A 149 8.92 -6.38 -15.56
CA GLN A 149 10.18 -7.06 -15.24
C GLN A 149 10.26 -8.46 -15.86
N ALA A 150 9.15 -9.20 -15.90
CA ALA A 150 9.08 -10.50 -16.55
C ALA A 150 9.39 -10.41 -18.05
N LEU A 151 8.92 -9.35 -18.69
CA LEU A 151 9.18 -9.06 -20.11
C LEU A 151 10.51 -8.33 -20.40
N GLY A 152 11.27 -7.96 -19.35
CA GLY A 152 12.51 -7.18 -19.53
C GLY A 152 12.29 -5.75 -20.05
N ILE A 153 11.13 -5.15 -19.71
CA ILE A 153 10.81 -3.78 -20.17
C ILE A 153 11.63 -2.74 -19.39
N ILE A 154 12.45 -1.99 -20.09
CA ILE A 154 13.21 -0.86 -19.54
C ILE A 154 12.23 0.30 -19.24
N PRO A 155 12.35 0.99 -18.09
CA PRO A 155 13.39 0.87 -17.05
C PRO A 155 12.96 0.07 -15.81
N SER A 156 12.05 -0.89 -15.92
CA SER A 156 11.55 -1.62 -14.73
C SER A 156 12.62 -2.45 -14.01
N GLU A 157 13.71 -2.79 -14.68
CA GLU A 157 14.82 -3.57 -14.12
C GLU A 157 15.58 -2.85 -13.00
N VAL A 158 15.55 -1.51 -12.98
CA VAL A 158 16.20 -0.75 -11.90
C VAL A 158 15.39 -0.76 -10.60
N ILE A 159 14.13 -1.23 -10.64
CA ILE A 159 13.29 -1.39 -9.46
C ILE A 159 13.72 -2.66 -8.74
N THR A 160 14.59 -2.51 -7.76
CA THR A 160 15.20 -3.63 -7.04
C THR A 160 14.44 -4.02 -5.77
N HIS A 161 13.69 -3.12 -5.17
CA HIS A 161 12.92 -3.34 -3.94
C HIS A 161 11.47 -2.93 -4.15
N VAL A 162 10.54 -3.77 -3.73
CA VAL A 162 9.10 -3.52 -3.87
C VAL A 162 8.42 -3.68 -2.52
N ILE A 163 7.91 -2.56 -2.00
CA ILE A 163 7.09 -2.52 -0.80
C ILE A 163 5.64 -2.33 -1.21
N GLY A 164 4.83 -3.34 -0.99
CA GLY A 164 3.42 -3.36 -1.34
C GLY A 164 2.53 -2.88 -0.19
N LEU A 165 1.59 -2.01 -0.49
CA LEU A 165 0.57 -1.59 0.48
C LEU A 165 -0.65 -2.50 0.36
N PHE A 166 -1.27 -2.88 1.50
CA PHE A 166 -2.59 -3.50 1.51
C PHE A 166 -3.60 -2.55 0.86
N CYS A 167 -4.49 -3.09 0.05
CA CYS A 167 -5.41 -2.26 -0.70
C CYS A 167 -6.78 -2.92 -0.86
N CYS A 168 -7.81 -2.28 -0.35
CA CYS A 168 -9.19 -2.63 -0.66
C CYS A 168 -9.60 -2.06 -2.00
N GLU A 169 -9.45 -0.72 -2.16
CA GLU A 169 -9.92 0.01 -3.34
C GLU A 169 -9.38 1.44 -3.40
N SER A 170 -9.59 2.09 -4.52
CA SER A 170 -9.39 3.52 -4.72
C SER A 170 -10.75 4.19 -4.86
N LEU A 171 -10.96 5.28 -4.15
CA LEU A 171 -12.23 5.99 -4.06
C LEU A 171 -12.25 7.23 -4.95
N ALA A 172 -13.39 7.47 -5.60
CA ALA A 172 -13.70 8.73 -6.25
C ALA A 172 -14.19 9.71 -5.17
N LEU A 173 -13.33 10.67 -4.82
CA LEU A 173 -13.66 11.73 -3.87
C LEU A 173 -13.83 13.06 -4.62
N ASP A 174 -14.56 13.03 -5.72
CA ASP A 174 -15.12 14.19 -6.39
C ASP A 174 -16.34 14.74 -5.62
N GLU A 175 -16.99 15.75 -6.13
CA GLU A 175 -18.16 16.37 -5.46
C GLU A 175 -19.25 15.35 -5.12
N GLN A 176 -19.53 14.40 -6.04
CA GLN A 176 -20.54 13.36 -5.84
C GLN A 176 -20.12 12.35 -4.77
N GLY A 177 -18.88 11.90 -4.80
CA GLY A 177 -18.33 10.97 -3.81
C GLY A 177 -18.24 11.59 -2.41
N LEU A 178 -17.87 12.88 -2.33
CA LEU A 178 -17.85 13.61 -1.07
C LEU A 178 -19.27 13.80 -0.51
N GLU A 179 -20.24 14.14 -1.35
CA GLU A 179 -21.63 14.24 -0.94
C GLU A 179 -22.19 12.89 -0.50
N TYR A 180 -21.80 11.81 -1.18
CA TYR A 180 -22.16 10.46 -0.75
C TYR A 180 -21.63 10.14 0.65
N LEU A 181 -20.37 10.46 0.96
CA LEU A 181 -19.81 10.27 2.30
C LEU A 181 -20.52 11.14 3.36
N ARG A 182 -20.93 12.37 3.02
CA ARG A 182 -21.73 13.22 3.93
C ARG A 182 -23.06 12.56 4.28
N ARG A 183 -23.75 11.98 3.28
CA ARG A 183 -25.03 11.25 3.48
C ARG A 183 -24.84 10.01 4.37
N LEU A 184 -23.68 9.39 4.33
CA LEU A 184 -23.32 8.30 5.25
C LEU A 184 -22.90 8.79 6.64
N GLY A 185 -23.00 10.08 6.93
CA GLY A 185 -22.73 10.66 8.24
C GLY A 185 -21.26 11.00 8.48
N VAL A 186 -20.42 11.09 7.46
CA VAL A 186 -19.01 11.52 7.63
C VAL A 186 -18.95 13.05 7.62
N PRO A 187 -18.61 13.70 8.75
CA PRO A 187 -18.49 15.16 8.84
C PRO A 187 -17.16 15.62 8.23
N LEU A 188 -17.08 15.66 6.90
CA LEU A 188 -15.85 15.87 6.12
C LEU A 188 -15.04 17.09 6.59
N ALA A 189 -15.73 18.16 7.06
CA ALA A 189 -15.10 19.35 7.62
C ALA A 189 -14.21 19.08 8.84
N GLN A 190 -14.52 18.04 9.58
CA GLN A 190 -13.87 17.70 10.83
C GLN A 190 -12.90 16.51 10.66
N VAL A 191 -12.86 15.90 9.47
CA VAL A 191 -12.00 14.74 9.21
C VAL A 191 -10.54 15.18 9.18
N ARG A 192 -9.75 14.66 10.10
CA ARG A 192 -8.30 14.81 10.15
C ARG A 192 -7.58 13.73 9.35
N LYS A 193 -8.10 12.48 9.39
CA LYS A 193 -7.43 11.32 8.81
C LYS A 193 -8.48 10.31 8.31
N LEU A 194 -8.23 9.74 7.13
CA LEU A 194 -8.92 8.54 6.65
C LEU A 194 -7.97 7.35 6.65
N ASN A 195 -8.44 6.23 7.17
CA ASN A 195 -7.71 4.97 7.14
C ASN A 195 -8.68 3.84 6.78
N ILE A 196 -8.22 2.86 6.02
CA ILE A 196 -8.98 1.67 5.66
C ILE A 196 -8.31 0.48 6.36
N LYS A 197 -9.07 -0.15 7.24
CA LYS A 197 -8.70 -1.41 7.93
C LYS A 197 -9.81 -2.43 7.69
N GLU A 198 -10.49 -2.88 8.74
CA GLU A 198 -11.73 -3.69 8.64
C GLU A 198 -12.93 -2.87 8.13
N CYS A 199 -12.82 -1.56 8.19
CA CYS A 199 -13.78 -0.59 7.72
C CYS A 199 -13.06 0.71 7.33
N LEU A 200 -13.76 1.66 6.71
CA LEU A 200 -13.25 3.02 6.61
C LEU A 200 -13.35 3.68 7.98
N LEU A 201 -12.21 4.16 8.47
CA LEU A 201 -12.08 4.93 9.71
C LEU A 201 -11.84 6.39 9.37
N ALA A 202 -12.79 7.26 9.67
CA ALA A 202 -12.59 8.70 9.61
C ALA A 202 -12.31 9.22 11.03
N THR A 203 -11.05 9.54 11.33
CA THR A 203 -10.67 10.15 12.60
C THR A 203 -10.90 11.65 12.51
N LEU A 204 -11.68 12.21 13.43
CA LEU A 204 -12.04 13.62 13.47
C LEU A 204 -10.97 14.46 14.22
N GLN A 205 -11.12 15.77 14.16
CA GLN A 205 -10.19 16.71 14.81
C GLN A 205 -10.20 16.58 16.34
N ASP A 206 -11.34 16.23 16.94
CA ASP A 206 -11.51 15.99 18.38
C ASP A 206 -11.02 14.60 18.82
N GLY A 207 -10.54 13.77 17.88
CA GLY A 207 -10.08 12.40 18.13
C GLY A 207 -11.17 11.34 18.08
N SER A 208 -12.44 11.70 17.93
CA SER A 208 -13.52 10.74 17.71
C SER A 208 -13.41 10.06 16.33
N GLU A 209 -14.11 8.93 16.15
CA GLU A 209 -14.05 8.15 14.92
C GLU A 209 -15.45 7.89 14.35
N VAL A 210 -15.59 8.07 13.04
CA VAL A 210 -16.71 7.57 12.25
C VAL A 210 -16.25 6.31 11.51
N ARG A 211 -17.05 5.25 11.57
CA ARG A 211 -16.75 3.95 10.97
C ARG A 211 -17.79 3.60 9.92
N LEU A 212 -17.35 3.32 8.70
CA LEU A 212 -18.22 2.86 7.62
C LEU A 212 -17.79 1.46 7.15
N PRO A 213 -18.73 0.52 6.96
CA PRO A 213 -18.40 -0.79 6.38
C PRO A 213 -17.86 -0.61 4.96
N LEU A 214 -16.97 -1.50 4.52
CA LEU A 214 -16.33 -1.38 3.20
C LEU A 214 -17.35 -1.49 2.06
N GLU A 215 -18.39 -2.28 2.22
CA GLU A 215 -19.48 -2.44 1.26
C GLU A 215 -20.20 -1.11 0.97
N ALA A 216 -20.27 -0.22 1.97
CA ALA A 216 -20.85 1.11 1.79
C ALA A 216 -20.02 2.01 0.88
N LEU A 217 -18.78 1.65 0.57
CA LEU A 217 -17.88 2.43 -0.30
C LEU A 217 -17.96 2.01 -1.77
N GLU A 218 -18.56 0.86 -2.09
CA GLU A 218 -18.66 0.35 -3.47
C GLU A 218 -19.23 1.37 -4.47
N PRO A 219 -20.26 2.18 -4.14
CA PRO A 219 -20.78 3.19 -5.07
C PRO A 219 -19.78 4.27 -5.50
N ILE A 220 -18.75 4.50 -4.70
CA ILE A 220 -17.68 5.48 -5.00
C ILE A 220 -16.34 4.81 -5.26
N ALA A 221 -16.29 3.48 -5.30
CA ALA A 221 -15.09 2.76 -5.65
C ALA A 221 -14.80 2.83 -7.15
N ARG A 222 -13.53 2.85 -7.52
CA ARG A 222 -13.11 2.71 -8.92
C ARG A 222 -13.53 1.33 -9.44
N GLN A 223 -14.22 1.29 -10.60
CA GLN A 223 -14.76 0.05 -11.17
C GLN A 223 -13.71 -1.07 -11.26
N ALA A 224 -12.51 -0.76 -11.74
CA ALA A 224 -11.41 -1.73 -11.79
C ALA A 224 -11.00 -2.28 -10.40
N CYS A 225 -11.26 -1.56 -9.31
CA CYS A 225 -10.97 -2.03 -7.96
C CYS A 225 -11.97 -3.09 -7.48
N LEU A 226 -13.22 -3.03 -7.95
CA LEU A 226 -14.24 -4.02 -7.62
C LEU A 226 -13.89 -5.40 -8.19
N SER A 227 -13.24 -5.45 -9.37
CA SER A 227 -12.78 -6.70 -10.00
C SER A 227 -11.35 -7.11 -9.60
N CYS A 228 -10.70 -6.38 -8.69
CA CYS A 228 -9.33 -6.68 -8.25
C CYS A 228 -9.32 -7.70 -7.11
N PRO A 229 -8.71 -8.90 -7.27
CA PRO A 229 -8.72 -9.93 -6.23
C PRO A 229 -7.61 -9.77 -5.18
N ASP A 230 -6.55 -9.01 -5.45
CA ASP A 230 -5.39 -8.91 -4.58
C ASP A 230 -5.59 -7.83 -3.51
N PHE A 231 -5.69 -8.26 -2.24
CA PHE A 231 -5.72 -7.38 -1.07
C PHE A 231 -4.33 -7.13 -0.51
N SER A 232 -3.55 -8.20 -0.36
CA SER A 232 -2.34 -8.21 0.46
C SER A 232 -1.06 -7.85 -0.30
N ASN A 233 -1.16 -7.53 -1.60
CA ASN A 233 -0.02 -7.21 -2.45
C ASN A 233 0.96 -8.39 -2.60
N GLU A 234 0.46 -9.46 -3.19
CA GLU A 234 1.03 -10.80 -3.17
C GLU A 234 2.40 -10.92 -3.86
N LEU A 235 2.72 -10.02 -4.79
CA LEU A 235 3.96 -10.01 -5.58
C LEU A 235 5.02 -9.02 -5.06
N ALA A 236 4.80 -8.37 -3.92
CA ALA A 236 5.78 -7.49 -3.30
C ALA A 236 6.93 -8.29 -2.64
N ASP A 237 8.02 -7.63 -2.27
CA ASP A 237 9.06 -8.22 -1.42
C ASP A 237 8.64 -8.15 0.07
N LEU A 238 7.94 -7.07 0.42
CA LEU A 238 7.31 -6.80 1.71
C LEU A 238 5.92 -6.25 1.47
N SER A 239 4.93 -6.75 2.19
CA SER A 239 3.56 -6.24 2.15
C SER A 239 3.17 -5.67 3.50
N VAL A 240 2.55 -4.49 3.50
CA VAL A 240 2.29 -3.75 4.74
C VAL A 240 0.91 -3.10 4.75
N GLY A 241 0.30 -3.01 5.93
CA GLY A 241 -0.96 -2.31 6.13
C GLY A 241 -1.39 -2.27 7.60
N GLY A 242 -2.48 -1.56 7.88
CA GLY A 242 -2.96 -1.41 9.26
C GLY A 242 -3.83 -2.55 9.77
N LEU A 243 -4.26 -3.48 8.90
CA LEU A 243 -5.18 -4.56 9.26
C LEU A 243 -4.57 -5.51 10.29
N GLY A 244 -5.28 -5.75 11.37
CA GLY A 244 -4.94 -6.73 12.39
C GLY A 244 -3.96 -6.23 13.46
N SER A 245 -3.14 -5.23 13.18
CA SER A 245 -2.21 -4.64 14.15
C SER A 245 -2.90 -3.66 15.09
N PRO A 246 -2.45 -3.55 16.35
CA PRO A 246 -2.95 -2.54 17.28
C PRO A 246 -2.63 -1.11 16.79
N ALA A 247 -3.29 -0.12 17.39
CA ALA A 247 -3.05 1.29 17.06
C ALA A 247 -1.56 1.65 17.21
N GLY A 248 -1.03 2.40 16.24
CA GLY A 248 0.38 2.79 16.21
C GLY A 248 1.33 1.71 15.69
N PHE A 249 0.82 0.55 15.25
CA PHE A 249 1.60 -0.51 14.60
C PHE A 249 1.10 -0.78 13.18
N THR A 250 1.98 -1.32 12.37
CA THR A 250 1.74 -1.76 10.99
C THR A 250 1.90 -3.27 10.91
N THR A 251 0.96 -3.97 10.31
CA THR A 251 1.13 -5.37 9.93
C THR A 251 2.11 -5.44 8.76
N VAL A 252 3.14 -6.26 8.91
CA VAL A 252 4.18 -6.51 7.91
C VAL A 252 4.15 -7.98 7.54
N ILE A 253 4.11 -8.29 6.25
CA ILE A 253 4.34 -9.62 5.71
C ILE A 253 5.64 -9.58 4.90
N VAL A 254 6.63 -10.31 5.32
CA VAL A 254 7.86 -10.52 4.56
C VAL A 254 7.63 -11.70 3.62
N ARG A 255 7.83 -11.48 2.31
CA ARG A 255 7.44 -12.47 1.30
C ARG A 255 8.60 -13.28 0.75
N ASN A 256 9.79 -12.69 0.66
CA ASN A 256 10.96 -13.32 0.06
C ASN A 256 12.27 -12.91 0.76
N ASP A 257 13.41 -13.40 0.26
CA ASP A 257 14.72 -13.11 0.84
C ASP A 257 15.10 -11.64 0.82
N ARG A 258 14.74 -10.91 -0.25
CA ARG A 258 15.00 -9.47 -0.34
C ARG A 258 14.20 -8.69 0.68
N GLY A 259 12.93 -9.03 0.83
CA GLY A 259 12.08 -8.49 1.89
C GLY A 259 12.65 -8.77 3.28
N TRP A 260 13.14 -9.99 3.51
CA TRP A 260 13.76 -10.36 4.77
C TRP A 260 15.05 -9.58 5.05
N GLN A 261 15.92 -9.43 4.06
CA GLN A 261 17.14 -8.63 4.20
C GLN A 261 16.82 -7.18 4.57
N SER A 262 15.86 -6.56 3.87
CA SER A 262 15.43 -5.19 4.16
C SER A 262 14.85 -5.04 5.56
N TYR A 263 13.97 -5.96 5.95
CA TYR A 263 13.29 -5.95 7.24
C TYR A 263 14.25 -6.21 8.42
N SER A 264 15.08 -7.24 8.31
CA SER A 264 16.05 -7.60 9.34
C SER A 264 17.14 -6.54 9.52
N GLU A 265 17.56 -5.86 8.45
CA GLU A 265 18.50 -4.75 8.53
C GLU A 265 17.91 -3.56 9.28
N ALA A 266 16.64 -3.21 9.01
CA ALA A 266 15.97 -2.15 9.74
C ALA A 266 15.77 -2.48 11.24
N LEU A 267 15.45 -3.73 11.57
CA LEU A 267 15.42 -4.21 12.97
C LEU A 267 16.79 -4.13 13.63
N ARG A 268 17.83 -4.65 12.97
CA ARG A 268 19.21 -4.66 13.49
C ARG A 268 19.74 -3.25 13.77
N ARG A 269 19.35 -2.28 12.95
CA ARG A 269 19.69 -0.86 13.12
C ARG A 269 18.82 -0.14 14.15
N GLY A 270 17.80 -0.80 14.68
CA GLY A 270 16.84 -0.18 15.58
C GLY A 270 15.97 0.90 14.93
N GLN A 271 15.81 0.88 13.62
CA GLN A 271 14.93 1.83 12.89
C GLN A 271 13.46 1.42 12.97
N ILE A 272 13.20 0.13 13.16
CA ILE A 272 11.89 -0.42 13.47
C ILE A 272 11.98 -1.35 14.66
N GLU A 273 10.87 -1.55 15.33
CA GLU A 273 10.70 -2.52 16.40
C GLU A 273 9.41 -3.32 16.19
N GLU A 274 9.43 -4.61 16.56
CA GLU A 274 8.22 -5.43 16.60
C GLU A 274 7.46 -5.21 17.91
N LEU A 275 6.15 -5.49 17.88
CA LEU A 275 5.31 -5.50 19.06
C LEU A 275 5.86 -6.51 20.10
N ALA A 276 6.15 -6.00 21.29
CA ALA A 276 6.62 -6.82 22.39
C ALA A 276 5.52 -7.74 22.91
N HIS A 277 5.87 -8.97 23.21
CA HIS A 277 4.95 -9.99 23.77
C HIS A 277 5.46 -10.48 25.11
N THR A 278 4.54 -10.89 25.99
CA THR A 278 4.85 -11.40 27.32
C THR A 278 5.52 -12.78 27.31
N SER A 279 5.38 -13.51 26.23
CA SER A 279 5.98 -14.84 26.05
C SER A 279 6.15 -15.21 24.57
N PRO A 280 7.02 -16.17 24.24
CA PRO A 280 7.12 -16.73 22.89
C PRO A 280 5.80 -17.33 22.38
N GLN A 281 4.98 -17.86 23.28
CA GLN A 281 3.66 -18.39 22.95
C GLN A 281 2.72 -17.27 22.50
N ALA A 282 2.62 -16.17 23.26
CA ALA A 282 1.82 -15.00 22.90
C ALA A 282 2.26 -14.40 21.56
N ALA A 283 3.57 -14.39 21.27
CA ALA A 283 4.09 -13.96 19.97
C ALA A 283 3.61 -14.85 18.82
N ARG A 284 3.62 -16.17 19.00
CA ARG A 284 3.12 -17.13 17.98
C ARG A 284 1.63 -16.96 17.75
N GLU A 285 0.85 -16.83 18.82
CA GLU A 285 -0.62 -16.63 18.75
C GLU A 285 -0.96 -15.33 18.02
N HIS A 286 -0.26 -14.24 18.35
CA HIS A 286 -0.45 -12.97 17.66
C HIS A 286 -0.17 -13.07 16.15
N ARG A 287 0.95 -13.70 15.76
CA ARG A 287 1.30 -13.91 14.34
C ARG A 287 0.22 -14.74 13.63
N ALA A 288 -0.27 -15.79 14.26
CA ALA A 288 -1.35 -16.62 13.69
C ALA A 288 -2.64 -15.82 13.49
N GLN A 289 -3.01 -14.97 14.46
CA GLN A 289 -4.17 -14.09 14.37
C GLN A 289 -4.02 -13.04 13.27
N LEU A 290 -2.83 -12.43 13.11
CA LEU A 290 -2.54 -11.50 12.03
C LEU A 290 -2.73 -12.18 10.67
N LEU A 291 -2.12 -13.34 10.48
CA LEU A 291 -2.21 -14.09 9.23
C LEU A 291 -3.64 -14.48 8.91
N GLN A 292 -4.38 -15.01 9.88
CA GLN A 292 -5.78 -15.37 9.74
C GLN A 292 -6.65 -14.18 9.30
N LYS A 293 -6.43 -13.00 9.88
CA LYS A 293 -7.15 -11.78 9.49
C LYS A 293 -6.83 -11.38 8.05
N VAL A 294 -5.56 -11.36 7.68
CA VAL A 294 -5.15 -11.01 6.31
C VAL A 294 -5.73 -11.99 5.30
N GLU A 295 -5.67 -13.30 5.57
CA GLU A 295 -6.26 -14.32 4.71
C GLU A 295 -7.78 -14.17 4.57
N ALA A 296 -8.47 -13.82 5.64
CA ALA A 296 -9.91 -13.57 5.60
C ALA A 296 -10.24 -12.40 4.66
N PHE A 297 -9.44 -11.32 4.72
CA PHE A 297 -9.60 -10.18 3.81
C PHE A 297 -9.23 -10.48 2.36
N CYS A 298 -8.20 -11.31 2.15
CA CYS A 298 -7.86 -11.79 0.80
C CYS A 298 -9.04 -12.58 0.20
N ARG A 299 -9.63 -13.52 0.96
CA ARG A 299 -10.83 -14.27 0.51
C ARG A 299 -12.01 -13.35 0.23
N TRP A 300 -12.32 -12.45 1.15
CA TRP A 300 -13.39 -11.46 0.96
C TRP A 300 -13.21 -10.67 -0.34
N LYS A 301 -11.99 -10.20 -0.61
CA LYS A 301 -11.72 -9.43 -1.82
C LYS A 301 -11.78 -10.28 -3.09
N GLN A 302 -11.32 -11.53 -3.05
CA GLN A 302 -11.44 -12.48 -4.16
C GLN A 302 -12.91 -12.80 -4.48
N GLU A 303 -13.73 -13.04 -3.44
CA GLU A 303 -15.17 -13.27 -3.59
C GLU A 303 -15.90 -12.05 -4.16
N ARG A 304 -15.54 -10.84 -3.71
CA ARG A 304 -16.06 -9.60 -4.28
C ARG A 304 -15.66 -9.46 -5.75
N ALA A 305 -14.39 -9.69 -6.07
CA ALA A 305 -13.90 -9.61 -7.44
C ALA A 305 -14.63 -10.59 -8.37
N ALA A 306 -14.89 -11.80 -7.92
CA ALA A 306 -15.64 -12.80 -8.70
C ALA A 306 -17.08 -12.33 -9.02
N ARG A 307 -17.75 -11.59 -8.13
CA ARG A 307 -19.08 -11.01 -8.38
C ARG A 307 -19.08 -9.88 -9.42
N HIS A 308 -17.96 -9.20 -9.58
CA HIS A 308 -17.80 -8.05 -10.47
C HIS A 308 -16.99 -8.36 -11.76
N GLN A 309 -16.59 -9.59 -11.96
CA GLN A 309 -15.97 -9.97 -13.24
C GLN A 309 -17.02 -9.89 -14.36
N PRO A 310 -16.69 -9.31 -15.54
CA PRO A 310 -17.57 -9.38 -16.68
C PRO A 310 -17.81 -10.86 -17.00
N GLN A 311 -19.08 -11.25 -17.13
CA GLN A 311 -19.41 -12.60 -17.61
C GLN A 311 -18.78 -12.79 -18.98
N PRO A 312 -18.15 -13.93 -19.26
CA PRO A 312 -17.69 -14.23 -20.62
C PRO A 312 -18.88 -14.18 -21.55
N ALA A 313 -18.74 -13.40 -22.64
CA ALA A 313 -19.75 -13.25 -23.67
C ALA A 313 -19.96 -14.57 -24.42
#